data_cc6b4b3c21aed87bfdbf118cb3c47112
#
_entry.id   cc6b4b3c21aed87bfdbf118cb3c47112
#
_cell.length_a   1.000
_cell.length_b   1.000
_cell.length_c   1.000
_cell.angle_alpha   90.00
_cell.angle_beta   90.00
_cell.angle_gamma   90.00
#
_symmetry.space_group_name_H-M   'P 1'
#
loop_
_entity.id
_entity.type
_entity.pdbx_description
1 polymer ?
#
loop_
_entity_poly.entity_id
_entity_poly.type
_entity_poly.pdbx_seq_one_letter_code
_entity_poly.pdbx_strand_id
1 'polypeptide(L)'
;MSMSDPIADMLTRIRNAQQSEKIDVTLPSSKVKTAIAKVLKDEGYIEDFAIRAIDGKAELNVSLKYYAGKPVIEKIERISRPGLRVYRGREDIKPVMNGLGVAIVSTSKGVMTDRKARATGIGGEVLCIVV
;
A
#
# COMPACT_ATOMS: atom_id res chain seq x y z
N MET A 1 -16.67 13.69 -6.81
CA MET A 1 -16.74 12.45 -6.04
C MET A 1 -16.07 12.64 -4.70
N SER A 2 -16.70 12.17 -3.66
CA SER A 2 -16.14 12.30 -2.33
C SER A 2 -14.93 11.38 -2.16
N MET A 3 -13.96 11.82 -1.38
CA MET A 3 -12.77 11.06 -1.04
C MET A 3 -13.09 10.12 0.13
N SER A 4 -14.10 9.27 -0.05
CA SER A 4 -14.55 8.37 1.00
C SER A 4 -13.54 7.28 1.35
N ASP A 5 -12.58 7.01 0.45
CA ASP A 5 -11.53 6.01 0.68
C ASP A 5 -10.19 6.55 0.18
N PRO A 6 -9.45 7.27 1.06
CA PRO A 6 -8.13 7.81 0.69
C PRO A 6 -7.11 6.74 0.30
N ILE A 7 -7.20 5.55 0.90
CA ILE A 7 -6.29 4.46 0.55
C ILE A 7 -6.57 3.98 -0.87
N ALA A 8 -7.84 3.77 -1.22
CA ALA A 8 -8.20 3.39 -2.59
C ALA A 8 -7.74 4.42 -3.60
N ASP A 9 -7.86 5.71 -3.26
CA ASP A 9 -7.37 6.79 -4.11
C ASP A 9 -5.87 6.68 -4.34
N MET A 10 -5.09 6.42 -3.27
CA MET A 10 -3.65 6.21 -3.37
C MET A 10 -3.31 5.07 -4.32
N LEU A 11 -3.96 3.92 -4.15
CA LEU A 11 -3.70 2.74 -5.00
C LEU A 11 -4.06 3.03 -6.45
N THR A 12 -5.15 3.74 -6.69
CA THR A 12 -5.58 4.11 -8.04
C THR A 12 -4.57 5.06 -8.68
N ARG A 13 -4.05 6.04 -7.94
CA ARG A 13 -3.05 6.97 -8.45
C ARG A 13 -1.76 6.23 -8.84
N ILE A 14 -1.33 5.28 -8.02
CA ILE A 14 -0.15 4.47 -8.34
C ILE A 14 -0.40 3.66 -9.61
N ARG A 15 -1.55 3.01 -9.70
CA ARG A 15 -1.92 2.18 -10.86
C ARG A 15 -1.95 3.02 -12.13
N ASN A 16 -2.60 4.18 -12.09
CA ASN A 16 -2.71 5.05 -13.26
C ASN A 16 -1.35 5.63 -13.67
N ALA A 17 -0.52 5.99 -12.71
CA ALA A 17 0.82 6.49 -13.00
C ALA A 17 1.70 5.43 -13.67
N GLN A 18 1.58 4.18 -13.26
CA GLN A 18 2.29 3.08 -13.89
C GLN A 18 1.83 2.84 -15.32
N GLN A 19 0.52 2.94 -15.58
CA GLN A 19 -0.01 2.79 -16.94
C GLN A 19 0.48 3.89 -17.86
N SER A 20 0.72 5.08 -17.32
CA SER A 20 1.24 6.22 -18.08
C SER A 20 2.77 6.28 -18.05
N GLU A 21 3.43 5.25 -17.51
CA GLU A 21 4.88 5.14 -17.44
C GLU A 21 5.54 6.33 -16.75
N LYS A 22 4.90 6.89 -15.72
CA LYS A 22 5.45 8.00 -14.96
C LYS A 22 6.54 7.51 -14.00
N ILE A 23 7.49 8.39 -13.72
CA ILE A 23 8.58 8.09 -12.79
C ILE A 23 8.08 8.14 -11.35
N ASP A 24 7.21 9.08 -11.04
CA ASP A 24 6.68 9.23 -9.69
C ASP A 24 5.23 9.70 -9.70
N VAL A 25 4.64 9.70 -8.52
CA VAL A 25 3.28 10.19 -8.31
C VAL A 25 3.22 10.91 -6.98
N THR A 26 2.49 12.03 -6.95
CA THR A 26 2.32 12.85 -5.75
C THR A 26 0.87 12.83 -5.31
N LEU A 27 0.65 12.73 -4.01
CA LEU A 27 -0.69 12.69 -3.42
C LEU A 27 -0.66 13.31 -2.01
N PRO A 28 -1.83 13.70 -1.49
CA PRO A 28 -1.88 14.20 -0.11
C PRO A 28 -1.38 13.13 0.86
N SER A 29 -0.57 13.55 1.82
CA SER A 29 0.02 12.64 2.80
C SER A 29 -0.94 12.34 3.95
N SER A 30 -0.79 11.17 4.54
CA SER A 30 -1.40 10.82 5.83
C SER A 30 -0.52 9.77 6.49
N LYS A 31 -0.73 9.52 7.79
CA LYS A 31 0.05 8.53 8.50
C LYS A 31 -0.11 7.14 7.89
N VAL A 32 -1.34 6.76 7.53
CA VAL A 32 -1.60 5.44 6.96
C VAL A 32 -0.98 5.31 5.58
N LYS A 33 -1.15 6.32 4.72
CA LYS A 33 -0.57 6.29 3.37
C LYS A 33 0.95 6.22 3.42
N THR A 34 1.57 6.96 4.33
CA THR A 34 3.03 6.92 4.52
C THR A 34 3.48 5.55 4.99
N ALA A 35 2.74 4.93 5.91
CA ALA A 35 3.05 3.58 6.38
C ALA A 35 2.91 2.54 5.26
N ILE A 36 1.91 2.67 4.40
CA ILE A 36 1.75 1.80 3.24
C ILE A 36 2.92 1.97 2.28
N ALA A 37 3.33 3.21 2.02
CA ALA A 37 4.49 3.49 1.14
C ALA A 37 5.76 2.86 1.70
N LYS A 38 5.96 2.93 3.02
CA LYS A 38 7.11 2.30 3.67
C LYS A 38 7.12 0.79 3.46
N VAL A 39 5.98 0.14 3.61
CA VAL A 39 5.87 -1.31 3.38
C VAL A 39 6.17 -1.64 1.92
N LEU A 40 5.63 -0.87 0.97
CA LEU A 40 5.88 -1.07 -0.45
C LEU A 40 7.37 -0.93 -0.78
N LYS A 41 8.04 0.05 -0.18
CA LYS A 41 9.47 0.24 -0.36
C LYS A 41 10.27 -0.92 0.23
N ASP A 42 9.97 -1.30 1.46
CA ASP A 42 10.69 -2.37 2.16
C ASP A 42 10.53 -3.72 1.44
N GLU A 43 9.39 -3.95 0.79
CA GLU A 43 9.13 -5.17 0.03
C GLU A 43 9.61 -5.09 -1.43
N GLY A 44 10.18 -3.96 -1.83
CA GLY A 44 10.77 -3.81 -3.16
C GLY A 44 9.78 -3.49 -4.27
N TYR A 45 8.58 -3.03 -3.95
CA TYR A 45 7.56 -2.69 -4.95
C TYR A 45 7.68 -1.27 -5.49
N ILE A 46 8.29 -0.37 -4.73
CA ILE A 46 8.58 1.00 -5.18
C ILE A 46 10.04 1.32 -4.90
N GLU A 47 10.59 2.31 -5.62
CA GLU A 47 11.97 2.73 -5.43
C GLU A 47 12.16 3.45 -4.11
N ASP A 48 11.30 4.44 -3.84
CA ASP A 48 11.43 5.29 -2.67
C ASP A 48 10.14 6.10 -2.48
N PHE A 49 10.07 6.80 -1.38
CA PHE A 49 9.03 7.78 -1.13
C PHE A 49 9.59 8.92 -0.29
N ALA A 50 8.96 10.07 -0.38
CA ALA A 50 9.35 11.25 0.39
C ALA A 50 8.11 12.03 0.78
N ILE A 51 8.20 12.70 1.92
CA ILE A 51 7.14 13.59 2.37
C ILE A 51 7.65 15.01 2.22
N ARG A 52 6.87 15.86 1.56
CA ARG A 52 7.22 17.26 1.33
C ARG A 52 6.14 18.15 1.91
N ALA A 53 6.55 19.30 2.44
CA ALA A 53 5.62 20.32 2.87
C ALA A 53 5.55 21.39 1.77
N ILE A 54 4.37 21.54 1.16
CA ILE A 54 4.12 22.52 0.12
C ILE A 54 2.93 23.37 0.56
N ASP A 55 3.13 24.67 0.69
CA ASP A 55 2.08 25.62 1.14
C ASP A 55 1.41 25.17 2.45
N GLY A 56 2.22 24.66 3.39
CA GLY A 56 1.72 24.23 4.69
C GLY A 56 1.00 22.89 4.68
N LYS A 57 0.94 22.21 3.54
CA LYS A 57 0.31 20.87 3.42
C LYS A 57 1.37 19.81 3.17
N ALA A 58 1.20 18.67 3.82
CA ALA A 58 2.09 17.55 3.59
C ALA A 58 1.67 16.76 2.36
N GLU A 59 2.62 16.52 1.46
CA GLU A 59 2.40 15.70 0.28
C GLU A 59 3.34 14.51 0.30
N LEU A 60 2.84 13.37 -0.15
CA LEU A 60 3.60 12.14 -0.29
C LEU A 60 3.96 11.97 -1.76
N ASN A 61 5.27 11.88 -2.02
CA ASN A 61 5.78 11.61 -3.36
C ASN A 61 6.30 10.17 -3.38
N VAL A 62 5.76 9.35 -4.28
CA VAL A 62 6.13 7.94 -4.41
C VAL A 62 6.89 7.77 -5.73
N SER A 63 8.13 7.29 -5.63
CA SER A 63 8.95 6.98 -6.80
C SER A 63 8.68 5.56 -7.25
N LEU A 64 8.14 5.41 -8.44
CA LEU A 64 7.71 4.13 -8.98
C LEU A 64 8.92 3.31 -9.45
N LYS A 65 8.75 2.00 -9.48
CA LYS A 65 9.82 1.07 -9.83
C LYS A 65 9.43 0.26 -11.05
N TYR A 66 10.37 0.20 -12.00
CA TYR A 66 10.21 -0.55 -13.24
C TYR A 66 11.37 -1.52 -13.40
N TYR A 67 11.10 -2.63 -14.06
CA TYR A 67 12.13 -3.61 -14.42
C TYR A 67 11.89 -4.05 -15.84
N ALA A 68 12.93 -3.92 -16.69
CA ALA A 68 12.86 -4.27 -18.11
C ALA A 68 11.68 -3.59 -18.82
N GLY A 69 11.41 -2.34 -18.48
CA GLY A 69 10.33 -1.52 -19.08
C GLY A 69 8.94 -1.80 -18.54
N LYS A 70 8.81 -2.65 -17.52
CA LYS A 70 7.51 -3.01 -16.96
C LYS A 70 7.43 -2.61 -15.49
N PRO A 71 6.24 -2.18 -15.00
CA PRO A 71 6.07 -1.90 -13.57
C PRO A 71 6.35 -3.14 -12.73
N VAL A 72 7.03 -2.95 -11.60
CA VAL A 72 7.27 -4.05 -10.66
C VAL A 72 5.96 -4.50 -10.01
N ILE A 73 5.06 -3.55 -9.71
CA ILE A 73 3.73 -3.91 -9.22
C ILE A 73 2.88 -4.39 -10.39
N GLU A 74 2.52 -5.67 -10.37
CA GLU A 74 1.63 -6.23 -11.39
C GLU A 74 0.17 -5.99 -11.04
N LYS A 75 -0.15 -6.07 -9.74
CA LYS A 75 -1.51 -5.96 -9.25
C LYS A 75 -1.50 -5.29 -7.88
N ILE A 76 -2.37 -4.31 -7.69
CA ILE A 76 -2.55 -3.65 -6.40
C ILE A 76 -4.05 -3.41 -6.21
N GLU A 77 -4.63 -4.01 -5.16
CA GLU A 77 -6.07 -3.98 -4.92
C GLU A 77 -6.41 -3.62 -3.48
N ARG A 78 -7.42 -2.77 -3.35
CA ARG A 78 -8.03 -2.46 -2.07
C ARG A 78 -8.88 -3.66 -1.62
N ILE A 79 -8.71 -4.09 -0.37
CA ILE A 79 -9.51 -5.19 0.20
C ILE A 79 -10.53 -4.65 1.20
N SER A 80 -10.07 -4.09 2.32
CA SER A 80 -10.98 -3.49 3.30
C SER A 80 -11.41 -2.11 2.84
N ARG A 81 -12.68 -1.82 2.90
CA ARG A 81 -13.28 -0.56 2.41
C ARG A 81 -14.13 0.06 3.51
N PRO A 82 -14.35 1.38 3.47
CA PRO A 82 -15.21 2.02 4.47
C PRO A 82 -16.60 1.40 4.58
N GLY A 83 -17.17 0.95 3.46
CA GLY A 83 -18.48 0.30 3.43
C GLY A 83 -18.47 -1.18 3.77
N LEU A 84 -17.29 -1.80 3.77
CA LEU A 84 -17.15 -3.23 4.06
C LEU A 84 -15.75 -3.49 4.60
N ARG A 85 -15.62 -3.39 5.93
CA ARG A 85 -14.33 -3.62 6.58
C ARG A 85 -14.00 -5.11 6.61
N VAL A 86 -12.73 -5.43 6.35
CA VAL A 86 -12.24 -6.81 6.33
C VAL A 86 -11.17 -6.96 7.40
N TYR A 87 -11.50 -7.70 8.46
CA TYR A 87 -10.58 -7.99 9.56
C TYR A 87 -10.28 -9.49 9.55
N ARG A 88 -9.03 -9.84 9.87
CA ARG A 88 -8.62 -11.24 9.98
C ARG A 88 -7.85 -11.43 11.28
N GLY A 89 -8.16 -12.49 12.00
CA GLY A 89 -7.38 -12.92 13.15
C GLY A 89 -6.03 -13.46 12.71
N ARG A 90 -5.12 -13.60 13.65
CA ARG A 90 -3.74 -14.06 13.37
C ARG A 90 -3.69 -15.39 12.61
N GLU A 91 -4.66 -16.27 12.82
CA GLU A 91 -4.71 -17.59 12.18
C GLU A 91 -5.40 -17.54 10.80
N ASP A 92 -6.09 -16.45 10.51
CA ASP A 92 -6.88 -16.32 9.29
C ASP A 92 -6.18 -15.48 8.22
N ILE A 93 -5.00 -14.93 8.53
CA ILE A 93 -4.20 -14.18 7.56
C ILE A 93 -3.43 -15.18 6.71
N LYS A 94 -3.83 -15.31 5.45
CA LYS A 94 -3.26 -16.30 4.52
C LYS A 94 -2.21 -15.65 3.62
N PRO A 95 -1.20 -16.41 3.16
CA PRO A 95 -0.28 -15.90 2.14
C PRO A 95 -1.01 -15.52 0.85
N VAL A 96 -0.52 -14.45 0.20
CA VAL A 96 -1.05 -13.97 -1.07
C VAL A 96 -0.30 -14.67 -2.20
N MET A 97 -1.03 -15.32 -3.10
CA MET A 97 -0.43 -16.04 -4.23
C MET A 97 0.69 -16.98 -3.80
N ASN A 98 0.46 -17.76 -2.74
CA ASN A 98 1.42 -18.68 -2.15
C ASN A 98 2.76 -18.02 -1.79
N GLY A 99 2.70 -16.76 -1.34
CA GLY A 99 3.88 -16.01 -0.91
C GLY A 99 4.53 -15.17 -2.00
N LEU A 100 4.01 -15.18 -3.22
CA LEU A 100 4.51 -14.34 -4.31
C LEU A 100 4.10 -12.88 -4.15
N GLY A 101 3.00 -12.62 -3.44
CA GLY A 101 2.54 -11.27 -3.15
C GLY A 101 2.49 -11.01 -1.66
N VAL A 102 2.06 -9.82 -1.28
CA VAL A 102 1.89 -9.44 0.11
C VAL A 102 0.52 -8.81 0.33
N ALA A 103 -0.02 -9.01 1.53
CA ALA A 103 -1.14 -8.21 2.02
C ALA A 103 -0.57 -7.18 2.97
N ILE A 104 -1.10 -5.97 2.92
CA ILE A 104 -0.73 -4.91 3.86
C ILE A 104 -1.82 -4.84 4.91
N VAL A 105 -1.45 -5.06 6.17
CA VAL A 105 -2.37 -5.22 7.29
C VAL A 105 -2.15 -4.13 8.31
N SER A 106 -3.22 -3.49 8.73
CA SER A 106 -3.19 -2.52 9.81
C SER A 106 -3.46 -3.23 11.13
N THR A 107 -2.48 -3.25 12.01
CA THR A 107 -2.54 -3.95 13.29
C THR A 107 -2.40 -2.97 14.45
N SER A 108 -2.61 -3.45 15.66
CA SER A 108 -2.39 -2.66 16.87
C SER A 108 -0.93 -2.21 17.03
N LYS A 109 -0.01 -2.87 16.35
CA LYS A 109 1.42 -2.54 16.37
C LYS A 109 1.87 -1.82 15.12
N GLY A 110 0.95 -1.35 14.31
CA GLY A 110 1.23 -0.59 13.10
C GLY A 110 0.86 -1.33 11.83
N VAL A 111 1.16 -0.69 10.70
CA VAL A 111 0.92 -1.24 9.38
C VAL A 111 2.09 -2.13 9.00
N MET A 112 1.81 -3.34 8.57
CA MET A 112 2.84 -4.33 8.24
C MET A 112 2.36 -5.30 7.18
N THR A 113 3.27 -6.17 6.70
CA THR A 113 2.90 -7.22 5.77
C THR A 113 2.17 -8.34 6.49
N ASP A 114 1.43 -9.15 5.72
CA ASP A 114 0.82 -10.37 6.23
C ASP A 114 1.85 -11.32 6.85
N ARG A 115 3.03 -11.42 6.21
CA ARG A 115 4.12 -12.28 6.69
C ARG A 115 4.57 -11.86 8.08
N LYS A 116 4.77 -10.55 8.27
CA LYS A 116 5.20 -10.02 9.57
C LYS A 116 4.10 -10.18 10.62
N ALA A 117 2.84 -9.95 10.23
CA ALA A 117 1.70 -10.12 11.15
C ALA A 117 1.60 -11.57 11.63
N ARG A 118 1.75 -12.54 10.72
CA ARG A 118 1.76 -13.96 11.10
C ARG A 118 2.93 -14.28 12.02
N ALA A 119 4.12 -13.79 11.70
CA ALA A 119 5.31 -14.02 12.53
C ALA A 119 5.17 -13.40 13.92
N THR A 120 4.53 -12.24 14.02
CA THR A 120 4.29 -11.57 15.30
C THR A 120 3.11 -12.17 16.05
N GLY A 121 2.23 -12.91 15.35
CA GLY A 121 1.07 -13.57 15.96
C GLY A 121 -0.08 -12.61 16.22
N ILE A 122 -0.28 -11.59 15.36
CA ILE A 122 -1.36 -10.62 15.50
C ILE A 122 -2.18 -10.55 14.22
N GLY A 123 -3.46 -10.25 14.39
CA GLY A 123 -4.36 -9.98 13.28
C GLY A 123 -4.60 -8.50 13.11
N GLY A 124 -5.42 -8.14 12.15
CA GLY A 124 -5.77 -6.76 11.90
C GLY A 124 -6.66 -6.59 10.68
N GLU A 125 -6.76 -5.35 10.23
CA GLU A 125 -7.52 -5.00 9.05
C GLU A 125 -6.66 -5.19 7.80
N VAL A 126 -7.14 -6.00 6.86
CA VAL A 126 -6.43 -6.22 5.59
C VAL A 126 -6.74 -5.07 4.66
N LEU A 127 -5.79 -4.14 4.53
CA LEU A 127 -6.00 -2.91 3.76
C LEU A 127 -6.00 -3.18 2.26
N CYS A 128 -4.99 -3.89 1.77
CA CYS A 128 -4.84 -4.13 0.34
C CYS A 128 -3.92 -5.32 0.11
N ILE A 129 -3.90 -5.78 -1.14
CA ILE A 129 -2.93 -6.78 -1.59
C ILE A 129 -2.11 -6.22 -2.75
N VAL A 130 -0.86 -6.65 -2.82
CA VAL A 130 0.08 -6.24 -3.87
C VAL A 130 0.80 -7.48 -4.38
N VAL A 131 0.86 -7.59 -5.68
CA VAL A 131 1.58 -8.69 -6.34
C VAL A 131 2.57 -8.13 -7.35
#